data_5f6416269e7068e40866232013b3528b
#
_entry.id   5f6416269e7068e40866232013b3528b
#
_cell.length_a   1.000
_cell.length_b   1.000
_cell.length_c   1.000
_cell.angle_alpha   90.00
_cell.angle_beta   90.00
_cell.angle_gamma   90.00
#
_symmetry.space_group_name_H-M   'P 1'
#
loop_
_entity.id
_entity.type
_entity.pdbx_description
1 polymer ?
#
loop_
_entity_poly.entity_id
_entity_poly.type
_entity_poly.pdbx_seq_one_letter_code
_entity_poly.pdbx_strand_id
1 'polypeptide(L)'
;MPFVTIRDILGKVERFHDEFGRRLHEAETVASNGEAKMLLNLLGNHQRELAALLATMEKESPETIATLQEWVQFDTRVEDPREFLRSFQVDTAATAADILSAANELDVCLFCLYRGLAVGSSTPRAQRLFARLARMELDHQKERKSNQGYY
;
A
#
# COMPACT_ATOMS: atom_id res chain seq x y z
N MET A 1 -23.65 -5.68 -3.99
CA MET A 1 -22.30 -5.36 -3.51
C MET A 1 -22.36 -4.98 -2.04
N PRO A 2 -21.47 -5.50 -1.23
CA PRO A 2 -21.49 -5.19 0.21
C PRO A 2 -21.08 -3.73 0.46
N PHE A 3 -21.70 -3.14 1.47
CA PHE A 3 -21.32 -1.84 2.00
C PHE A 3 -20.38 -2.07 3.18
N VAL A 4 -19.29 -1.34 3.22
CA VAL A 4 -18.32 -1.35 4.31
C VAL A 4 -17.98 0.08 4.69
N THR A 5 -17.51 0.29 5.92
CA THR A 5 -17.05 1.61 6.33
C THR A 5 -15.66 1.89 5.77
N ILE A 6 -15.36 3.15 5.57
CA ILE A 6 -14.02 3.57 5.14
C ILE A 6 -12.98 3.10 6.17
N ARG A 7 -13.30 3.17 7.47
CA ARG A 7 -12.42 2.66 8.53
C ARG A 7 -12.07 1.19 8.32
N ASP A 8 -13.05 0.35 7.97
CA ASP A 8 -12.80 -1.08 7.75
C ASP A 8 -11.86 -1.31 6.57
N ILE A 9 -12.03 -0.54 5.49
CA ILE A 9 -11.15 -0.63 4.31
C ILE A 9 -9.73 -0.24 4.69
N LEU A 10 -9.56 0.91 5.34
CA LEU A 10 -8.23 1.41 5.70
C LEU A 10 -7.56 0.52 6.74
N GLY A 11 -8.33 -0.08 7.65
CA GLY A 11 -7.81 -1.06 8.59
C GLY A 11 -7.25 -2.30 7.90
N LYS A 12 -7.90 -2.76 6.84
CA LYS A 12 -7.40 -3.88 6.02
C LYS A 12 -6.14 -3.50 5.27
N VAL A 13 -6.08 -2.30 4.71
CA VAL A 13 -4.89 -1.81 4.01
C VAL A 13 -3.72 -1.62 4.99
N GLU A 14 -4.00 -1.10 6.19
CA GLU A 14 -2.98 -0.98 7.25
C GLU A 14 -2.37 -2.34 7.59
N ARG A 15 -3.21 -3.34 7.84
CA ARG A 15 -2.73 -4.70 8.13
C ARG A 15 -1.96 -5.30 6.97
N PHE A 16 -2.39 -5.00 5.74
CA PHE A 16 -1.68 -5.41 4.54
C PHE A 16 -0.26 -4.84 4.50
N HIS A 17 -0.10 -3.53 4.74
CA HIS A 17 1.22 -2.89 4.75
C HIS A 17 2.11 -3.46 5.86
N ASP A 18 1.55 -3.71 7.04
CA ASP A 18 2.28 -4.32 8.16
C ASP A 18 2.79 -5.72 7.79
N GLU A 19 1.93 -6.55 7.25
CA GLU A 19 2.27 -7.92 6.83
C GLU A 19 3.28 -7.92 5.69
N PHE A 20 3.10 -7.05 4.72
CA PHE A 20 4.04 -6.93 3.60
C PHE A 20 5.41 -6.46 4.07
N GLY A 21 5.45 -5.47 4.96
CA GLY A 21 6.71 -5.01 5.56
C GLY A 21 7.44 -6.12 6.28
N ARG A 22 6.71 -6.94 7.05
CA ARG A 22 7.27 -8.10 7.74
C ARG A 22 7.86 -9.11 6.77
N ARG A 23 7.16 -9.43 5.68
CA ARG A 23 7.64 -10.37 4.67
C ARG A 23 8.87 -9.86 3.93
N LEU A 24 8.94 -8.56 3.66
CA LEU A 24 10.10 -7.94 3.03
C LEU A 24 11.33 -8.04 3.94
N HIS A 25 11.19 -7.81 5.24
CA HIS A 25 12.29 -7.96 6.19
C HIS A 25 12.72 -9.42 6.36
N GLU A 26 11.79 -10.35 6.34
CA GLU A 26 12.13 -11.78 6.36
C GLU A 26 12.91 -12.19 5.10
N ALA A 27 12.48 -11.71 3.94
CA ALA A 27 13.18 -11.96 2.67
C ALA A 27 14.59 -11.38 2.66
N GLU A 28 14.79 -10.23 3.31
CA GLU A 28 16.10 -9.61 3.48
C GLU A 28 17.08 -10.56 4.16
N THR A 29 16.64 -11.31 5.16
CA THR A 29 17.53 -12.20 5.94
C THR A 29 18.07 -13.37 5.11
N VAL A 30 17.37 -13.77 4.04
CA VAL A 30 17.74 -14.92 3.21
C VAL A 30 18.24 -14.53 1.82
N ALA A 31 18.16 -13.27 1.45
CA ALA A 31 18.63 -12.81 0.14
C ALA A 31 20.14 -12.92 0.03
N SER A 32 20.63 -13.41 -1.11
CA SER A 32 22.06 -13.58 -1.37
C SER A 32 22.70 -12.37 -2.04
N ASN A 33 21.91 -11.52 -2.69
CA ASN A 33 22.37 -10.34 -3.41
C ASN A 33 22.34 -9.12 -2.49
N GLY A 34 23.46 -8.41 -2.36
CA GLY A 34 23.57 -7.24 -1.48
C GLY A 34 22.66 -6.08 -1.84
N GLU A 35 22.49 -5.80 -3.13
CA GLU A 35 21.57 -4.76 -3.61
C GLU A 35 20.14 -5.14 -3.31
N ALA A 36 19.77 -6.42 -3.51
CA ALA A 36 18.45 -6.93 -3.17
C ALA A 36 18.17 -6.78 -1.68
N LYS A 37 19.14 -7.10 -0.82
CA LYS A 37 19.00 -6.92 0.64
C LYS A 37 18.71 -5.48 1.01
N MET A 38 19.48 -4.53 0.46
CA MET A 38 19.29 -3.11 0.75
C MET A 38 17.91 -2.64 0.31
N LEU A 39 17.49 -3.06 -0.86
CA LEU A 39 16.17 -2.69 -1.40
C LEU A 39 15.04 -3.28 -0.56
N LEU A 40 15.14 -4.55 -0.17
CA LEU A 40 14.15 -5.20 0.70
C LEU A 40 14.02 -4.48 2.05
N ASN A 41 15.13 -4.04 2.62
CA ASN A 41 15.12 -3.26 3.85
C ASN A 41 14.40 -1.92 3.64
N LEU A 42 14.74 -1.20 2.60
CA LEU A 42 14.12 0.09 2.27
C LEU A 42 12.62 -0.05 2.05
N LEU A 43 12.21 -1.01 1.24
CA LEU A 43 10.79 -1.25 0.94
C LEU A 43 10.02 -1.71 2.19
N GLY A 44 10.63 -2.56 3.01
CA GLY A 44 10.03 -2.99 4.27
C GLY A 44 9.77 -1.83 5.21
N ASN A 45 10.72 -0.92 5.33
CA ASN A 45 10.56 0.29 6.13
C ASN A 45 9.46 1.20 5.59
N HIS A 46 9.38 1.37 4.25
CA HIS A 46 8.32 2.15 3.61
C HIS A 46 6.94 1.58 3.91
N GLN A 47 6.79 0.25 3.86
CA GLN A 47 5.50 -0.39 4.16
C GLN A 47 5.08 -0.16 5.61
N ARG A 48 6.01 -0.22 6.55
CA ARG A 48 5.74 0.06 7.96
C ARG A 48 5.38 1.53 8.20
N GLU A 49 6.03 2.44 7.49
CA GLU A 49 5.69 3.87 7.55
C GLU A 49 4.28 4.12 7.06
N LEU A 50 3.87 3.46 5.96
CA LEU A 50 2.51 3.57 5.43
C LEU A 50 1.47 3.01 6.42
N ALA A 51 1.75 1.87 7.05
CA ALA A 51 0.87 1.30 8.06
C ALA A 51 0.71 2.27 9.26
N ALA A 52 1.81 2.85 9.73
CA ALA A 52 1.78 3.82 10.83
C ALA A 52 0.99 5.07 10.46
N LEU A 53 1.15 5.55 9.24
CA LEU A 53 0.42 6.71 8.75
C LEU A 53 -1.10 6.45 8.73
N LEU A 54 -1.52 5.30 8.22
CA LEU A 54 -2.94 4.92 8.21
C LEU A 54 -3.50 4.80 9.63
N ALA A 55 -2.72 4.24 10.55
CA ALA A 55 -3.11 4.13 11.97
C ALA A 55 -3.33 5.50 12.60
N THR A 56 -2.50 6.49 12.26
CA THR A 56 -2.63 7.85 12.82
C THR A 56 -3.84 8.61 12.28
N MET A 57 -4.33 8.25 11.10
CA MET A 57 -5.50 8.93 10.50
C MET A 57 -6.73 8.85 11.39
N GLU A 58 -6.90 7.76 12.15
CA GLU A 58 -8.02 7.60 13.07
C GLU A 58 -7.99 8.62 14.21
N LYS A 59 -6.85 9.26 14.45
CA LYS A 59 -6.63 10.21 15.55
C LYS A 59 -6.45 11.65 15.07
N GLU A 60 -6.67 11.90 13.78
CA GLU A 60 -6.52 13.25 13.21
C GLU A 60 -7.68 14.16 13.64
N SER A 61 -8.24 14.92 12.73
CA SER A 61 -9.31 15.85 13.01
C SER A 61 -10.67 15.17 13.19
N PRO A 62 -11.64 15.83 13.86
CA PRO A 62 -13.02 15.32 13.90
C PRO A 62 -13.62 15.07 12.52
N GLU A 63 -13.24 15.87 11.52
CA GLU A 63 -13.69 15.68 10.14
C GLU A 63 -13.19 14.35 9.57
N THR A 64 -11.92 14.01 9.80
CA THR A 64 -11.35 12.75 9.36
C THR A 64 -12.03 11.58 10.06
N ILE A 65 -12.25 11.68 11.39
CA ILE A 65 -12.95 10.65 12.16
C ILE A 65 -14.35 10.41 11.60
N ALA A 66 -15.08 11.49 11.29
CA ALA A 66 -16.42 11.37 10.71
C ALA A 66 -16.38 10.74 9.32
N THR A 67 -15.39 11.09 8.51
CA THR A 67 -15.20 10.50 7.17
C THR A 67 -14.96 8.99 7.25
N LEU A 68 -14.18 8.52 8.22
CA LEU A 68 -13.90 7.11 8.41
C LEU A 68 -15.13 6.28 8.75
N GLN A 69 -16.18 6.90 9.29
CA GLN A 69 -17.43 6.24 9.62
C GLN A 69 -18.39 6.13 8.44
N GLU A 70 -18.08 6.77 7.30
CA GLU A 70 -18.94 6.72 6.13
C GLU A 70 -18.92 5.33 5.49
N TRP A 71 -20.05 4.95 4.92
CA TRP A 71 -20.19 3.70 4.19
C TRP A 71 -19.85 3.90 2.73
N VAL A 72 -19.11 2.97 2.16
CA VAL A 72 -18.83 2.92 0.73
C VAL A 72 -19.17 1.55 0.19
N GLN A 73 -19.60 1.53 -1.06
CA GLN A 73 -19.84 0.28 -1.76
C GLN A 73 -18.50 -0.25 -2.28
N PHE A 74 -18.13 -1.44 -1.80
CA PHE A 74 -16.87 -2.07 -2.16
C PHE A 74 -17.08 -2.96 -3.40
N ASP A 75 -16.40 -2.62 -4.49
CA ASP A 75 -16.44 -3.43 -5.71
C ASP A 75 -15.41 -4.55 -5.60
N THR A 76 -15.89 -5.79 -5.48
CA THR A 76 -15.04 -6.98 -5.38
C THR A 76 -14.28 -7.28 -6.67
N ARG A 77 -14.59 -6.60 -7.78
CA ARG A 77 -13.85 -6.71 -9.03
C ARG A 77 -12.52 -5.94 -8.98
N VAL A 78 -12.36 -5.05 -8.03
CA VAL A 78 -11.08 -4.38 -7.81
C VAL A 78 -10.11 -5.38 -7.17
N GLU A 79 -8.91 -5.46 -7.72
CA GLU A 79 -7.89 -6.39 -7.24
C GLU A 79 -7.57 -6.15 -5.76
N ASP A 80 -7.72 -7.21 -4.94
CA ASP A 80 -7.46 -7.14 -3.51
C ASP A 80 -5.95 -7.21 -3.27
N PRO A 81 -5.35 -6.24 -2.56
CA PRO A 81 -3.92 -6.29 -2.23
C PRO A 81 -3.49 -7.57 -1.50
N ARG A 82 -4.41 -8.21 -0.77
CA ARG A 82 -4.11 -9.50 -0.09
C ARG A 82 -3.83 -10.63 -1.07
N GLU A 83 -4.39 -10.59 -2.27
CA GLU A 83 -4.08 -11.56 -3.33
C GLU A 83 -2.61 -11.41 -3.75
N PHE A 84 -2.12 -10.19 -3.83
CA PHE A 84 -0.70 -9.93 -4.09
C PHE A 84 0.18 -10.60 -3.04
N LEU A 85 -0.17 -10.49 -1.76
CA LEU A 85 0.60 -11.11 -0.67
C LEU A 85 0.65 -12.62 -0.79
N ARG A 86 -0.43 -13.27 -1.21
CA ARG A 86 -0.48 -14.72 -1.38
C ARG A 86 0.47 -15.20 -2.45
N SER A 87 0.63 -14.43 -3.52
CA SER A 87 1.50 -14.77 -4.64
C SER A 87 2.92 -14.23 -4.48
N PHE A 88 3.14 -13.33 -3.53
CA PHE A 88 4.44 -12.70 -3.34
C PHE A 88 5.43 -13.67 -2.68
N GLN A 89 6.48 -14.01 -3.42
CA GLN A 89 7.59 -14.81 -2.93
C GLN A 89 8.88 -14.22 -3.48
N VAL A 90 9.88 -14.09 -2.63
CA VAL A 90 11.21 -13.63 -3.02
C VAL A 90 12.15 -14.84 -2.99
N ASP A 91 12.65 -15.19 -4.17
CA ASP A 91 13.69 -16.20 -4.29
C ASP A 91 14.98 -15.65 -3.64
N THR A 92 15.77 -16.54 -3.03
CA THR A 92 17.07 -16.17 -2.46
C THR A 92 18.02 -15.56 -3.51
N ALA A 93 17.83 -15.92 -4.78
CA ALA A 93 18.61 -15.40 -5.90
C ALA A 93 17.97 -14.19 -6.59
N ALA A 94 16.87 -13.64 -6.06
CA ALA A 94 16.18 -12.50 -6.67
C ALA A 94 17.09 -11.28 -6.78
N THR A 95 16.98 -10.58 -7.90
CA THR A 95 17.72 -9.34 -8.15
C THR A 95 16.92 -8.14 -7.66
N ALA A 96 17.60 -7.00 -7.53
CA ALA A 96 16.93 -5.73 -7.21
C ALA A 96 15.84 -5.39 -8.24
N ALA A 97 16.10 -5.69 -9.53
CA ALA A 97 15.10 -5.47 -10.60
C ALA A 97 13.83 -6.29 -10.40
N ASP A 98 13.96 -7.55 -9.99
CA ASP A 98 12.81 -8.43 -9.71
C ASP A 98 11.97 -7.87 -8.57
N ILE A 99 12.62 -7.40 -7.51
CA ILE A 99 11.96 -6.85 -6.33
C ILE A 99 11.24 -5.53 -6.67
N LEU A 100 11.89 -4.65 -7.45
CA LEU A 100 11.29 -3.39 -7.88
C LEU A 100 10.08 -3.63 -8.78
N SER A 101 10.14 -4.61 -9.66
CA SER A 101 9.01 -4.98 -10.52
C SER A 101 7.80 -5.39 -9.67
N ALA A 102 8.01 -6.23 -8.67
CA ALA A 102 6.94 -6.66 -7.75
C ALA A 102 6.37 -5.48 -6.96
N ALA A 103 7.23 -4.59 -6.45
CA ALA A 103 6.80 -3.41 -5.71
C ALA A 103 5.97 -2.46 -6.59
N ASN A 104 6.36 -2.28 -7.84
CA ASN A 104 5.62 -1.45 -8.78
C ASN A 104 4.24 -2.02 -9.11
N GLU A 105 4.12 -3.33 -9.25
CA GLU A 105 2.81 -4.00 -9.45
C GLU A 105 1.89 -3.72 -8.27
N LEU A 106 2.40 -3.81 -7.04
CA LEU A 106 1.63 -3.51 -5.85
C LEU A 106 1.16 -2.07 -5.83
N ASP A 107 2.04 -1.12 -6.15
CA ASP A 107 1.68 0.30 -6.15
C ASP A 107 0.58 0.60 -7.14
N VAL A 108 0.62 0.00 -8.32
CA VAL A 108 -0.44 0.14 -9.31
C VAL A 108 -1.75 -0.42 -8.76
N CYS A 109 -1.69 -1.57 -8.10
CA CYS A 109 -2.87 -2.18 -7.47
C CYS A 109 -3.49 -1.25 -6.42
N LEU A 110 -2.68 -0.70 -5.51
CA LEU A 110 -3.15 0.22 -4.47
C LEU A 110 -3.67 1.54 -5.05
N PHE A 111 -2.96 2.09 -6.04
CA PHE A 111 -3.40 3.30 -6.72
C PHE A 111 -4.79 3.10 -7.35
N CYS A 112 -4.99 2.00 -8.06
CA CYS A 112 -6.26 1.68 -8.67
C CYS A 112 -7.36 1.46 -7.64
N LEU A 113 -7.03 0.81 -6.52
CA LEU A 113 -7.97 0.61 -5.40
C LEU A 113 -8.45 1.96 -4.85
N TYR A 114 -7.54 2.85 -4.50
CA TYR A 114 -7.88 4.16 -3.94
C TYR A 114 -8.64 5.03 -4.94
N ARG A 115 -8.24 5.00 -6.20
CA ARG A 115 -8.93 5.75 -7.25
C ARG A 115 -10.36 5.26 -7.45
N GLY A 116 -10.55 3.94 -7.45
CA GLY A 116 -11.87 3.34 -7.55
C GLY A 116 -12.75 3.71 -6.37
N LEU A 117 -12.20 3.72 -5.16
CA LEU A 117 -12.91 4.13 -3.96
C LEU A 117 -13.27 5.62 -3.99
N ALA A 118 -12.39 6.48 -4.52
CA ALA A 118 -12.68 7.90 -4.70
C ALA A 118 -13.87 8.09 -5.63
N VAL A 119 -13.89 7.41 -6.76
CA VAL A 119 -14.98 7.49 -7.74
C VAL A 119 -16.29 6.96 -7.14
N GLY A 120 -16.22 5.88 -6.34
CA GLY A 120 -17.40 5.26 -5.72
C GLY A 120 -17.91 5.95 -4.47
N SER A 121 -17.21 6.96 -3.96
CA SER A 121 -17.59 7.66 -2.72
C SER A 121 -18.67 8.69 -2.99
N SER A 122 -19.64 8.79 -2.05
CA SER A 122 -20.79 9.67 -2.20
C SER A 122 -20.59 11.08 -1.69
N THR A 123 -19.55 11.32 -0.87
CA THR A 123 -19.28 12.63 -0.30
C THR A 123 -17.96 13.23 -0.81
N PRO A 124 -17.88 14.57 -0.93
CA PRO A 124 -16.63 15.21 -1.34
C PRO A 124 -15.46 14.92 -0.39
N ARG A 125 -15.71 14.85 0.92
CA ARG A 125 -14.64 14.57 1.90
C ARG A 125 -14.08 13.17 1.76
N ALA A 126 -14.92 12.17 1.49
CA ALA A 126 -14.46 10.80 1.23
C ALA A 126 -13.67 10.74 -0.09
N GLN A 127 -14.14 11.41 -1.12
CA GLN A 127 -13.42 11.50 -2.40
C GLN A 127 -12.04 12.11 -2.22
N ARG A 128 -11.94 13.19 -1.44
CA ARG A 128 -10.64 13.82 -1.15
C ARG A 128 -9.70 12.91 -0.36
N LEU A 129 -10.23 12.15 0.60
CA LEU A 129 -9.44 11.22 1.38
C LEU A 129 -8.79 10.16 0.48
N PHE A 130 -9.58 9.51 -0.36
CA PHE A 130 -9.06 8.48 -1.26
C PHE A 130 -8.15 9.07 -2.34
N ALA A 131 -8.44 10.27 -2.85
CA ALA A 131 -7.56 10.95 -3.80
C ALA A 131 -6.19 11.28 -3.16
N ARG A 132 -6.17 11.69 -1.90
CA ARG A 132 -4.93 11.91 -1.14
C ARG A 132 -4.12 10.62 -1.00
N LEU A 133 -4.78 9.51 -0.67
CA LEU A 133 -4.12 8.21 -0.55
C LEU A 133 -3.56 7.72 -1.89
N ALA A 134 -4.31 7.89 -2.97
CA ALA A 134 -3.84 7.56 -4.31
C ALA A 134 -2.61 8.39 -4.69
N ARG A 135 -2.59 9.67 -4.33
CA ARG A 135 -1.46 10.57 -4.56
C ARG A 135 -0.23 10.12 -3.80
N MET A 136 -0.40 9.67 -2.55
CA MET A 136 0.71 9.14 -1.75
C MET A 136 1.37 7.93 -2.41
N GLU A 137 0.58 7.00 -2.92
CA GLU A 137 1.13 5.84 -3.63
C GLU A 137 1.91 6.25 -4.88
N LEU A 138 1.39 7.23 -5.62
CA LEU A 138 2.06 7.75 -6.80
C LEU A 138 3.40 8.43 -6.45
N ASP A 139 3.43 9.19 -5.36
CA ASP A 139 4.64 9.86 -4.88
C ASP A 139 5.70 8.84 -4.45
N HIS A 140 5.33 7.77 -3.76
CA HIS A 140 6.24 6.68 -3.40
C HIS A 140 6.83 6.00 -4.64
N GLN A 141 6.01 5.78 -5.66
CA GLN A 141 6.47 5.20 -6.92
C GLN A 141 7.50 6.11 -7.61
N LYS A 142 7.27 7.42 -7.61
CA LYS A 142 8.21 8.41 -8.19
C LYS A 142 9.53 8.44 -7.42
N GLU A 143 9.49 8.39 -6.10
CA GLU A 143 10.68 8.37 -5.25
C GLU A 143 11.56 7.15 -5.58
N ARG A 144 10.95 5.97 -5.72
CA ARG A 144 11.69 4.78 -6.10
C ARG A 144 12.33 4.90 -7.47
N LYS A 145 11.64 5.47 -8.44
CA LYS A 145 12.18 5.69 -9.79
C LYS A 145 13.38 6.63 -9.78
N SER A 146 13.35 7.70 -8.98
CA SER A 146 14.50 8.59 -8.86
C SER A 146 15.67 7.94 -8.15
N ASN A 147 15.43 7.03 -7.20
CA ASN A 147 16.47 6.30 -6.50
C ASN A 147 17.09 5.17 -7.34
N GLN A 148 16.40 4.67 -8.36
CA GLN A 148 16.91 3.63 -9.26
C GLN A 148 18.18 4.04 -10.00
N GLY A 149 18.39 5.34 -10.20
CA GLY A 149 19.60 5.85 -10.84
C GLY A 149 20.89 5.67 -10.02
N TYR A 150 20.78 5.22 -8.78
CA TYR A 150 21.90 5.03 -7.85
C TYR A 150 22.23 3.55 -7.60
N TYR A 151 21.50 2.65 -8.21
CA TYR A 151 21.70 1.21 -8.05
C TYR A 151 22.44 0.60 -9.25
#